data_882514a1fc1ac3d23db424715e3930bf
#
_entry.id   882514a1fc1ac3d23db424715e3930bf
#
_cell.length_a   1.000
_cell.length_b   1.000
_cell.length_c   1.000
_cell.angle_alpha   90.00
_cell.angle_beta   90.00
_cell.angle_gamma   90.00
#
_symmetry.space_group_name_H-M   'P 1'
#
loop_
_entity.id
_entity.type
_entity.pdbx_description
1 polymer ?
#
loop_
_entity_poly.entity_id
_entity_poly.type
_entity_poly.pdbx_seq_one_letter_code
_entity_poly.pdbx_strand_id
1 'polypeptide(L)'
;MAFVLLIKTPTAFSQDYEREKRWSDQIVKSLMVGDAVWLEQKNHHRFLGLFINVEKSKGAVIVAHGRGWSPDFELYGTLRTRLAEMGYTTLSIQLPVLPSTAILGLYVPLYPDARERFQLAIDFLKSKGHKNIAIVSHSLGATMANQYLIRTDDTTVKAWVFIGILQGLEEMYRIKIPVLDIYGSNDWTVTMYGGPERLAQIRKNPASAQIIVPKATHFFEGREEELLKHVVSFLDKANLRTTR
;
A
#
# COMPACT_ATOMS: atom_id res chain seq x y z
N MET A 1 -36.51 24.90 -35.67
CA MET A 1 -36.31 23.71 -34.79
C MET A 1 -34.86 23.77 -34.26
N ALA A 2 -34.71 24.04 -32.96
CA ALA A 2 -33.40 24.07 -32.32
C ALA A 2 -33.08 22.66 -31.80
N PHE A 3 -32.01 22.05 -32.27
CA PHE A 3 -31.49 20.78 -31.78
C PHE A 3 -30.74 21.05 -30.48
N VAL A 4 -31.32 20.64 -29.34
CA VAL A 4 -30.61 20.63 -28.05
C VAL A 4 -29.71 19.40 -28.04
N LEU A 5 -28.40 19.61 -28.20
CA LEU A 5 -27.39 18.57 -28.03
C LEU A 5 -27.28 18.28 -26.52
N LEU A 6 -27.88 17.19 -26.04
CA LEU A 6 -27.66 16.67 -24.70
C LEU A 6 -26.21 16.12 -24.63
N ILE A 7 -25.28 16.94 -24.15
CA ILE A 7 -23.94 16.50 -23.80
C ILE A 7 -24.12 15.61 -22.55
N LYS A 8 -24.05 14.28 -22.74
CA LYS A 8 -23.88 13.35 -21.61
C LYS A 8 -22.51 13.67 -20.96
N THR A 9 -22.53 14.37 -19.85
CA THR A 9 -21.36 14.46 -18.99
C THR A 9 -20.91 13.03 -18.63
N PRO A 10 -19.63 12.68 -18.79
CA PRO A 10 -19.15 11.38 -18.35
C PRO A 10 -19.47 11.28 -16.85
N THR A 11 -20.17 10.23 -16.45
CA THR A 11 -20.39 9.90 -15.04
C THR A 11 -19.01 9.72 -14.42
N ALA A 12 -18.57 10.70 -13.65
CA ALA A 12 -17.40 10.55 -12.82
C ALA A 12 -17.68 9.36 -11.90
N PHE A 13 -16.89 8.29 -12.03
CA PHE A 13 -16.99 7.18 -11.09
C PHE A 13 -16.63 7.71 -9.71
N SER A 14 -17.62 7.80 -8.83
CA SER A 14 -17.38 8.09 -7.41
C SER A 14 -16.81 6.86 -6.74
N GLN A 15 -16.04 7.07 -5.68
CA GLN A 15 -15.55 6.00 -4.81
C GLN A 15 -16.72 5.09 -4.37
N ASP A 16 -16.52 3.78 -4.36
CA ASP A 16 -17.53 2.78 -3.99
C ASP A 16 -17.52 2.54 -2.47
N TYR A 17 -18.06 3.49 -1.72
CA TYR A 17 -18.15 3.42 -0.26
C TYR A 17 -19.01 2.23 0.23
N GLU A 18 -20.01 1.83 -0.55
CA GLU A 18 -20.84 0.66 -0.22
C GLU A 18 -20.05 -0.63 -0.30
N ARG A 19 -19.14 -0.73 -1.26
CA ARG A 19 -18.22 -1.88 -1.38
C ARG A 19 -17.25 -1.92 -0.22
N GLU A 20 -16.67 -0.79 0.15
CA GLU A 20 -15.81 -0.68 1.33
C GLU A 20 -16.55 -1.10 2.59
N LYS A 21 -17.79 -0.62 2.77
CA LYS A 21 -18.63 -0.95 3.92
C LYS A 21 -18.92 -2.44 3.99
N ARG A 22 -19.34 -3.07 2.88
CA ARG A 22 -19.61 -4.51 2.85
C ARG A 22 -18.38 -5.33 3.26
N TRP A 23 -17.20 -4.97 2.77
CA TRP A 23 -15.96 -5.65 3.17
C TRP A 23 -15.61 -5.42 4.63
N SER A 24 -15.72 -4.18 5.10
CA SER A 24 -15.46 -3.86 6.50
C SER A 24 -16.37 -4.65 7.44
N ASP A 25 -17.68 -4.72 7.13
CA ASP A 25 -18.65 -5.47 7.92
C ASP A 25 -18.34 -6.99 7.96
N GLN A 26 -17.85 -7.54 6.85
CA GLN A 26 -17.44 -8.95 6.79
C GLN A 26 -16.15 -9.21 7.56
N ILE A 27 -15.12 -8.39 7.32
CA ILE A 27 -13.80 -8.53 7.95
C ILE A 27 -13.92 -8.39 9.46
N VAL A 28 -14.60 -7.34 9.95
CA VAL A 28 -14.72 -7.10 11.40
C VAL A 28 -15.41 -8.27 12.12
N LYS A 29 -16.38 -8.93 11.48
CA LYS A 29 -17.06 -10.10 12.04
C LYS A 29 -16.18 -11.35 12.13
N SER A 30 -15.21 -11.49 11.23
CA SER A 30 -14.33 -12.66 11.12
C SER A 30 -12.90 -12.40 11.57
N LEU A 31 -12.61 -11.19 12.08
CA LEU A 31 -11.25 -10.81 12.46
C LEU A 31 -10.75 -11.65 13.63
N MET A 32 -9.72 -12.47 13.38
CA MET A 32 -9.13 -13.37 14.40
C MET A 32 -7.87 -12.78 15.03
N VAL A 33 -7.17 -11.87 14.33
CA VAL A 33 -5.88 -11.34 14.78
C VAL A 33 -5.85 -9.81 14.61
N GLY A 34 -5.54 -9.12 15.70
CA GLY A 34 -5.47 -7.66 15.77
C GLY A 34 -6.83 -7.01 16.02
N ASP A 35 -6.86 -5.70 15.91
CA ASP A 35 -8.01 -4.85 16.22
C ASP A 35 -8.47 -4.10 14.96
N ALA A 36 -9.79 -3.99 14.80
CA ALA A 36 -10.37 -3.10 13.80
C ALA A 36 -10.33 -1.66 14.34
N VAL A 37 -9.71 -0.77 13.59
CA VAL A 37 -9.66 0.67 13.88
C VAL A 37 -10.31 1.45 12.75
N TRP A 38 -10.97 2.56 13.09
CA TRP A 38 -11.64 3.39 12.12
C TRP A 38 -10.95 4.75 12.05
N LEU A 39 -10.46 5.07 10.86
CA LEU A 39 -9.81 6.34 10.58
C LEU A 39 -10.78 7.23 9.80
N GLU A 40 -10.88 8.51 10.17
CA GLU A 40 -11.85 9.43 9.60
C GLU A 40 -11.18 10.47 8.70
N GLN A 41 -11.61 10.54 7.45
CA GLN A 41 -11.19 11.55 6.46
C GLN A 41 -11.90 12.90 6.70
N LYS A 42 -11.39 13.96 6.12
CA LYS A 42 -11.95 15.32 6.23
C LYS A 42 -13.40 15.42 5.74
N ASN A 43 -13.79 14.58 4.81
CA ASN A 43 -15.16 14.46 4.31
C ASN A 43 -16.08 13.63 5.22
N HIS A 44 -15.63 13.29 6.45
CA HIS A 44 -16.29 12.44 7.43
C HIS A 44 -16.47 10.97 7.02
N HIS A 45 -15.90 10.53 5.89
CA HIS A 45 -15.87 9.11 5.57
C HIS A 45 -14.88 8.38 6.49
N ARG A 46 -15.36 7.27 7.07
CA ARG A 46 -14.55 6.40 7.93
C ARG A 46 -14.16 5.14 7.19
N PHE A 47 -12.87 4.84 7.16
CA PHE A 47 -12.33 3.64 6.52
C PHE A 47 -11.66 2.71 7.54
N LEU A 48 -11.65 1.42 7.21
CA LEU A 48 -11.11 0.37 8.07
C LEU A 48 -9.59 0.35 8.04
N GLY A 49 -8.98 0.27 9.23
CA GLY A 49 -7.60 -0.18 9.43
C GLY A 49 -7.61 -1.44 10.29
N LEU A 50 -6.72 -2.38 10.00
CA LEU A 50 -6.50 -3.58 10.80
C LEU A 50 -5.16 -3.45 11.51
N PHE A 51 -5.21 -3.26 12.82
CA PHE A 51 -4.04 -2.93 13.63
C PHE A 51 -3.60 -4.14 14.46
N ILE A 52 -2.30 -4.47 14.40
CA ILE A 52 -1.68 -5.46 15.27
C ILE A 52 -0.55 -4.75 16.02
N ASN A 53 -0.75 -4.55 17.32
CA ASN A 53 0.29 -3.99 18.18
C ASN A 53 1.28 -5.06 18.61
N VAL A 54 2.55 -4.83 18.42
CA VAL A 54 3.64 -5.69 18.87
C VAL A 54 4.43 -4.98 19.96
N GLU A 55 4.46 -5.57 21.14
CA GLU A 55 5.29 -5.05 22.23
C GLU A 55 6.77 -5.06 21.85
N LYS A 56 7.48 -3.98 22.17
CA LYS A 56 8.90 -3.81 21.80
C LYS A 56 9.18 -4.01 20.31
N SER A 57 8.23 -3.53 19.48
CA SER A 57 8.31 -3.71 18.03
C SER A 57 9.61 -3.14 17.43
N LYS A 58 10.07 -3.74 16.35
CA LYS A 58 11.20 -3.24 15.54
C LYS A 58 10.89 -1.94 14.80
N GLY A 59 9.60 -1.56 14.70
CA GLY A 59 9.05 -0.42 14.01
C GLY A 59 7.62 -0.71 13.57
N ALA A 60 7.00 0.21 12.87
CA ALA A 60 5.65 0.01 12.36
C ALA A 60 5.62 -0.11 10.83
N VAL A 61 4.66 -0.88 10.31
CA VAL A 61 4.47 -1.11 8.88
C VAL A 61 3.03 -0.85 8.49
N ILE A 62 2.82 0.04 7.54
CA ILE A 62 1.53 0.19 6.87
C ILE A 62 1.48 -0.80 5.70
N VAL A 63 0.45 -1.64 5.66
CA VAL A 63 0.17 -2.55 4.53
C VAL A 63 -0.93 -1.95 3.68
N ALA A 64 -0.70 -1.84 2.37
CA ALA A 64 -1.60 -1.17 1.43
C ALA A 64 -1.93 -2.09 0.25
N HIS A 65 -3.22 -2.42 0.11
CA HIS A 65 -3.72 -3.37 -0.87
C HIS A 65 -3.75 -2.83 -2.31
N GLY A 66 -3.86 -3.73 -3.29
CA GLY A 66 -4.00 -3.42 -4.70
C GLY A 66 -5.41 -3.01 -5.12
N ARG A 67 -5.60 -2.86 -6.45
CA ARG A 67 -6.86 -2.40 -7.05
C ARG A 67 -8.03 -3.30 -6.68
N GLY A 68 -9.07 -2.71 -6.09
CA GLY A 68 -10.34 -3.38 -5.87
C GLY A 68 -10.33 -4.46 -4.79
N TRP A 69 -9.34 -4.44 -3.89
CA TRP A 69 -9.20 -5.35 -2.76
C TRP A 69 -9.45 -4.69 -1.41
N SER A 70 -9.34 -5.47 -0.35
CA SER A 70 -9.54 -5.05 1.05
C SER A 70 -8.28 -5.27 1.89
N PRO A 71 -8.18 -4.68 3.09
CA PRO A 71 -6.97 -4.78 3.93
C PRO A 71 -6.68 -6.18 4.49
N ASP A 72 -7.59 -7.13 4.37
CA ASP A 72 -7.42 -8.51 4.86
C ASP A 72 -7.45 -9.58 3.76
N PHE A 73 -7.58 -9.18 2.51
CA PHE A 73 -7.65 -10.14 1.41
C PHE A 73 -6.31 -10.86 1.23
N GLU A 74 -6.33 -12.19 1.30
CA GLU A 74 -5.21 -13.11 1.00
C GLU A 74 -3.81 -12.55 1.33
N LEU A 75 -3.08 -12.08 0.32
CA LEU A 75 -1.72 -11.54 0.46
C LEU A 75 -1.62 -10.48 1.56
N TYR A 76 -2.61 -9.60 1.70
CA TYR A 76 -2.54 -8.49 2.68
C TYR A 76 -2.81 -8.96 4.10
N GLY A 77 -3.72 -9.93 4.27
CA GLY A 77 -3.93 -10.65 5.52
C GLY A 77 -2.65 -11.37 5.95
N THR A 78 -2.00 -12.08 5.04
CA THR A 78 -0.72 -12.73 5.26
C THR A 78 0.38 -11.73 5.62
N LEU A 79 0.54 -10.64 4.84
CA LEU A 79 1.56 -9.64 5.12
C LEU A 79 1.39 -9.00 6.51
N ARG A 80 0.16 -8.56 6.88
CA ARG A 80 -0.05 -7.90 8.17
C ARG A 80 0.21 -8.83 9.36
N THR A 81 -0.21 -10.10 9.28
CA THR A 81 -0.05 -11.06 10.38
C THR A 81 1.38 -11.57 10.49
N ARG A 82 1.99 -11.95 9.38
CA ARG A 82 3.36 -12.48 9.36
C ARG A 82 4.41 -11.43 9.71
N LEU A 83 4.24 -10.17 9.24
CA LEU A 83 5.13 -9.08 9.68
C LEU A 83 5.00 -8.82 11.17
N ALA A 84 3.80 -8.97 11.77
CA ALA A 84 3.62 -8.85 13.21
C ALA A 84 4.34 -9.98 13.96
N GLU A 85 4.25 -11.23 13.50
CA GLU A 85 5.02 -12.36 14.04
C GLU A 85 6.54 -12.14 13.94
N MET A 86 7.01 -11.43 12.91
CA MET A 86 8.41 -11.07 12.74
C MET A 86 8.84 -9.83 13.55
N GLY A 87 7.96 -9.30 14.40
CA GLY A 87 8.26 -8.25 15.37
C GLY A 87 7.99 -6.83 14.89
N TYR A 88 7.16 -6.62 13.88
CA TYR A 88 6.72 -5.31 13.44
C TYR A 88 5.28 -5.03 13.87
N THR A 89 4.99 -3.87 14.43
CA THR A 89 3.60 -3.40 14.56
C THR A 89 3.04 -3.17 13.16
N THR A 90 1.83 -3.65 12.86
CA THR A 90 1.25 -3.51 11.51
C THR A 90 -0.07 -2.76 11.52
N LEU A 91 -0.32 -2.00 10.47
CA LEU A 91 -1.60 -1.36 10.17
C LEU A 91 -1.94 -1.58 8.70
N SER A 92 -2.82 -2.53 8.42
CA SER A 92 -3.33 -2.73 7.06
C SER A 92 -4.54 -1.84 6.83
N ILE A 93 -4.49 -0.97 5.80
CA ILE A 93 -5.50 0.07 5.58
C ILE A 93 -6.35 -0.18 4.35
N GLN A 94 -7.65 0.15 4.44
CA GLN A 94 -8.52 0.22 3.27
C GLN A 94 -8.14 1.43 2.43
N LEU A 95 -7.69 1.19 1.19
CA LEU A 95 -7.51 2.23 0.18
C LEU A 95 -8.82 2.49 -0.58
N PRO A 96 -8.96 3.66 -1.23
CA PRO A 96 -10.13 3.96 -2.05
C PRO A 96 -10.35 2.92 -3.14
N VAL A 97 -11.60 2.50 -3.33
CA VAL A 97 -11.98 1.55 -4.38
C VAL A 97 -13.08 2.09 -5.27
N LEU A 98 -13.11 1.59 -6.49
CA LEU A 98 -14.17 1.81 -7.47
C LEU A 98 -14.97 0.52 -7.69
N PRO A 99 -16.11 0.57 -8.38
CA PRO A 99 -16.82 -0.62 -8.84
C PRO A 99 -15.89 -1.62 -9.52
N SER A 100 -16.20 -2.92 -9.44
CA SER A 100 -15.33 -4.00 -9.94
C SER A 100 -15.02 -3.89 -11.44
N THR A 101 -15.88 -3.24 -12.21
CA THR A 101 -15.73 -3.00 -13.64
C THR A 101 -14.80 -1.83 -13.99
N ALA A 102 -14.38 -1.04 -12.99
CA ALA A 102 -13.53 0.12 -13.23
C ALA A 102 -12.12 -0.27 -13.68
N ILE A 103 -11.67 0.32 -14.77
CA ILE A 103 -10.28 0.16 -15.25
C ILE A 103 -9.30 1.02 -14.45
N LEU A 104 -8.01 0.71 -14.54
CA LEU A 104 -6.96 1.34 -13.72
C LEU A 104 -6.94 2.88 -13.84
N GLY A 105 -7.07 3.42 -15.06
CA GLY A 105 -7.02 4.87 -15.29
C GLY A 105 -8.10 5.68 -14.56
N LEU A 106 -9.23 5.04 -14.22
CA LEU A 106 -10.31 5.70 -13.47
C LEU A 106 -9.96 5.95 -11.99
N TYR A 107 -8.89 5.36 -11.48
CA TYR A 107 -8.44 5.57 -10.09
C TYR A 107 -7.64 6.86 -9.88
N VAL A 108 -7.18 7.51 -10.93
CA VAL A 108 -6.40 8.77 -10.82
C VAL A 108 -7.11 9.84 -9.99
N PRO A 109 -8.42 10.11 -10.15
CA PRO A 109 -9.14 11.07 -9.31
C PRO A 109 -9.18 10.71 -7.82
N LEU A 110 -8.93 9.45 -7.44
CA LEU A 110 -8.91 8.99 -6.04
C LEU A 110 -7.54 9.11 -5.35
N TYR A 111 -6.50 9.54 -6.06
CA TYR A 111 -5.17 9.71 -5.47
C TYR A 111 -5.15 10.72 -4.30
N PRO A 112 -5.89 11.85 -4.33
CA PRO A 112 -6.02 12.72 -3.16
C PRO A 112 -6.56 12.00 -1.92
N ASP A 113 -7.62 11.21 -2.06
CA ASP A 113 -8.20 10.43 -0.96
C ASP A 113 -7.22 9.36 -0.45
N ALA A 114 -6.52 8.68 -1.35
CA ALA A 114 -5.49 7.72 -0.97
C ALA A 114 -4.35 8.39 -0.17
N ARG A 115 -3.90 9.58 -0.57
CA ARG A 115 -2.88 10.34 0.17
C ARG A 115 -3.34 10.69 1.58
N GLU A 116 -4.59 11.12 1.71
CA GLU A 116 -5.18 11.43 3.03
C GLU A 116 -5.22 10.18 3.91
N ARG A 117 -5.61 9.01 3.36
CA ARG A 117 -5.62 7.74 4.09
C ARG A 117 -4.23 7.31 4.56
N PHE A 118 -3.19 7.46 3.74
CA PHE A 118 -1.82 7.23 4.18
C PHE A 118 -1.41 8.19 5.31
N GLN A 119 -1.74 9.47 5.21
CA GLN A 119 -1.42 10.45 6.26
C GLN A 119 -2.11 10.07 7.58
N LEU A 120 -3.41 9.77 7.55
CA LEU A 120 -4.17 9.35 8.73
C LEU A 120 -3.62 8.07 9.36
N ALA A 121 -3.18 7.11 8.54
CA ALA A 121 -2.54 5.88 9.03
C ALA A 121 -1.21 6.17 9.72
N ILE A 122 -0.41 7.07 9.18
CA ILE A 122 0.85 7.51 9.80
C ILE A 122 0.57 8.24 11.11
N ASP A 123 -0.39 9.16 11.13
CA ASP A 123 -0.76 9.91 12.34
C ASP A 123 -1.30 8.99 13.43
N PHE A 124 -2.08 7.97 13.07
CA PHE A 124 -2.51 6.92 13.99
C PHE A 124 -1.32 6.18 14.60
N LEU A 125 -0.38 5.72 13.78
CA LEU A 125 0.82 5.02 14.28
C LEU A 125 1.70 5.95 15.13
N LYS A 126 1.83 7.21 14.77
CA LYS A 126 2.52 8.24 15.59
C LYS A 126 1.83 8.42 16.94
N SER A 127 0.50 8.43 16.99
CA SER A 127 -0.26 8.51 18.25
C SER A 127 -0.05 7.29 19.17
N LYS A 128 0.34 6.14 18.58
CA LYS A 128 0.73 4.92 19.29
C LYS A 128 2.23 4.91 19.68
N GLY A 129 2.96 5.99 19.42
CA GLY A 129 4.37 6.14 19.79
C GLY A 129 5.37 5.70 18.73
N HIS A 130 4.94 5.28 17.54
CA HIS A 130 5.83 4.87 16.46
C HIS A 130 6.41 6.07 15.72
N LYS A 131 7.74 6.19 15.70
CA LYS A 131 8.49 7.27 15.05
C LYS A 131 9.16 6.84 13.74
N ASN A 132 9.25 5.54 13.51
CA ASN A 132 9.83 4.96 12.31
C ASN A 132 8.82 3.99 11.69
N ILE A 133 8.32 4.35 10.53
CA ILE A 133 7.26 3.65 9.83
C ILE A 133 7.79 3.23 8.46
N ALA A 134 7.47 2.02 8.02
CA ALA A 134 7.62 1.62 6.63
C ALA A 134 6.25 1.50 5.96
N ILE A 135 6.23 1.62 4.64
CA ILE A 135 5.06 1.30 3.83
C ILE A 135 5.38 0.04 3.02
N VAL A 136 4.51 -0.96 3.08
CA VAL A 136 4.51 -2.14 2.21
C VAL A 136 3.23 -2.10 1.38
N SER A 137 3.36 -1.92 0.10
CA SER A 137 2.24 -1.65 -0.80
C SER A 137 2.27 -2.55 -2.04
N HIS A 138 1.11 -2.94 -2.55
CA HIS A 138 1.01 -3.85 -3.68
C HIS A 138 0.26 -3.21 -4.84
N SER A 139 0.74 -3.44 -6.07
CA SER A 139 0.03 -3.10 -7.32
C SER A 139 -0.42 -1.62 -7.35
N LEU A 140 -1.70 -1.32 -7.54
CA LEU A 140 -2.25 0.04 -7.49
C LEU A 140 -1.99 0.73 -6.14
N GLY A 141 -1.99 -0.02 -5.02
CA GLY A 141 -1.62 0.54 -3.73
C GLY A 141 -0.20 1.09 -3.70
N ALA A 142 0.72 0.51 -4.48
CA ALA A 142 2.07 1.05 -4.65
C ALA A 142 2.07 2.37 -5.44
N THR A 143 1.24 2.49 -6.48
CA THR A 143 1.06 3.76 -7.19
C THR A 143 0.48 4.83 -6.26
N MET A 144 -0.50 4.48 -5.42
CA MET A 144 -1.08 5.39 -4.44
C MET A 144 -0.05 5.81 -3.36
N ALA A 145 0.80 4.87 -2.91
CA ALA A 145 1.89 5.16 -1.99
C ALA A 145 2.96 6.08 -2.63
N ASN A 146 3.30 5.88 -3.91
CA ASN A 146 4.17 6.80 -4.65
C ASN A 146 3.59 8.21 -4.65
N GLN A 147 2.28 8.36 -4.95
CA GLN A 147 1.58 9.65 -4.96
C GLN A 147 1.58 10.34 -3.58
N TYR A 148 1.61 9.58 -2.50
CA TYR A 148 1.79 10.12 -1.14
C TYR A 148 3.25 10.55 -0.92
N LEU A 149 4.19 9.65 -1.16
CA LEU A 149 5.62 9.84 -0.82
C LEU A 149 6.28 11.00 -1.57
N ILE A 150 5.87 11.26 -2.80
CA ILE A 150 6.42 12.40 -3.58
C ILE A 150 5.87 13.77 -3.15
N ARG A 151 4.85 13.80 -2.28
CA ARG A 151 4.16 15.03 -1.83
C ARG A 151 4.20 15.26 -0.33
N THR A 152 4.82 14.35 0.41
CA THR A 152 4.96 14.50 1.87
C THR A 152 6.35 14.96 2.25
N ASP A 153 6.42 15.80 3.26
CA ASP A 153 7.66 16.16 3.96
C ASP A 153 7.81 15.41 5.30
N ASP A 154 6.90 14.46 5.58
CA ASP A 154 6.92 13.67 6.82
C ASP A 154 8.11 12.70 6.82
N THR A 155 9.07 12.97 7.67
CA THR A 155 10.29 12.15 7.82
C THR A 155 10.08 10.89 8.67
N THR A 156 8.86 10.62 9.12
CA THR A 156 8.52 9.43 9.91
C THR A 156 8.58 8.16 9.07
N VAL A 157 8.27 8.26 7.76
CA VAL A 157 8.43 7.13 6.82
C VAL A 157 9.92 6.95 6.52
N LYS A 158 10.44 5.75 6.81
CA LYS A 158 11.87 5.42 6.71
C LYS A 158 12.20 4.42 5.62
N ALA A 159 11.22 3.68 5.13
CA ALA A 159 11.41 2.71 4.05
C ALA A 159 10.11 2.49 3.29
N TRP A 160 10.23 2.12 2.02
CA TRP A 160 9.11 1.75 1.20
C TRP A 160 9.39 0.46 0.43
N VAL A 161 8.47 -0.49 0.54
CA VAL A 161 8.44 -1.71 -0.28
C VAL A 161 7.25 -1.62 -1.22
N PHE A 162 7.48 -1.75 -2.51
CA PHE A 162 6.40 -1.91 -3.45
C PHE A 162 6.49 -3.25 -4.17
N ILE A 163 5.38 -3.95 -4.17
CA ILE A 163 5.22 -5.31 -4.68
C ILE A 163 4.40 -5.23 -5.96
N GLY A 164 4.94 -5.74 -7.07
CA GLY A 164 4.19 -5.88 -8.32
C GLY A 164 3.58 -4.59 -8.85
N ILE A 165 4.28 -3.45 -8.81
CA ILE A 165 3.74 -2.19 -9.33
C ILE A 165 3.55 -2.24 -10.85
N LEU A 166 2.40 -1.78 -11.34
CA LEU A 166 2.01 -1.92 -12.75
C LEU A 166 2.60 -0.88 -13.69
N GLN A 167 3.06 0.23 -13.16
CA GLN A 167 3.50 1.38 -13.96
C GLN A 167 4.87 1.86 -13.48
N GLY A 168 5.47 2.76 -14.26
CA GLY A 168 6.63 3.51 -13.82
C GLY A 168 6.34 4.34 -12.57
N LEU A 169 7.39 4.71 -11.87
CA LEU A 169 7.32 5.52 -10.67
C LEU A 169 7.40 6.99 -11.06
N GLU A 170 6.46 7.79 -10.57
CA GLU A 170 6.50 9.23 -10.79
C GLU A 170 7.49 9.90 -9.83
N GLU A 171 8.22 10.88 -10.32
CA GLU A 171 9.09 11.78 -9.54
C GLU A 171 9.95 11.07 -8.45
N MET A 172 10.47 9.86 -8.74
CA MET A 172 11.28 9.09 -7.78
C MET A 172 12.46 9.85 -7.20
N TYR A 173 12.96 10.88 -7.89
CA TYR A 173 14.03 11.74 -7.39
C TYR A 173 13.65 12.49 -6.12
N ARG A 174 12.36 12.62 -5.81
CA ARG A 174 11.86 13.22 -4.56
C ARG A 174 11.88 12.25 -3.38
N ILE A 175 11.84 10.95 -3.64
CA ILE A 175 11.86 9.91 -2.59
C ILE A 175 13.30 9.64 -2.18
N LYS A 176 13.65 10.01 -0.94
CA LYS A 176 15.03 9.91 -0.40
C LYS A 176 15.24 8.68 0.48
N ILE A 177 14.15 8.04 0.91
CA ILE A 177 14.19 6.84 1.74
C ILE A 177 14.64 5.62 0.93
N PRO A 178 15.19 4.56 1.57
CA PRO A 178 15.40 3.27 0.95
C PRO A 178 14.12 2.68 0.37
N VAL A 179 14.23 2.06 -0.81
CA VAL A 179 13.11 1.47 -1.54
C VAL A 179 13.44 0.04 -1.96
N LEU A 180 12.50 -0.89 -1.78
CA LEU A 180 12.54 -2.24 -2.35
C LEU A 180 11.48 -2.37 -3.43
N ASP A 181 11.91 -2.57 -4.69
CA ASP A 181 11.06 -3.03 -5.80
C ASP A 181 11.10 -4.57 -5.83
N ILE A 182 9.97 -5.24 -5.58
CA ILE A 182 9.90 -6.69 -5.61
C ILE A 182 8.72 -7.17 -6.45
N TYR A 183 8.98 -8.10 -7.38
CA TYR A 183 7.95 -8.68 -8.24
C TYR A 183 8.32 -10.09 -8.67
N GLY A 184 7.34 -10.83 -9.17
CA GLY A 184 7.53 -12.20 -9.64
C GLY A 184 8.07 -12.27 -11.06
N SER A 185 8.82 -13.32 -11.39
CA SER A 185 9.23 -13.59 -12.79
C SER A 185 8.06 -14.01 -13.69
N ASN A 186 6.91 -14.37 -13.10
CA ASN A 186 5.66 -14.67 -13.80
C ASN A 186 4.58 -13.61 -13.47
N ASP A 187 5.00 -12.41 -13.07
CA ASP A 187 4.10 -11.28 -12.86
C ASP A 187 3.52 -10.80 -14.21
N TRP A 188 2.56 -9.91 -14.17
CA TRP A 188 1.99 -9.32 -15.36
C TRP A 188 3.06 -8.64 -16.22
N THR A 189 2.92 -8.79 -17.53
CA THR A 189 3.87 -8.30 -18.53
C THR A 189 4.26 -6.83 -18.30
N VAL A 190 3.29 -5.97 -17.97
CA VAL A 190 3.54 -4.54 -17.71
C VAL A 190 4.43 -4.31 -16.48
N THR A 191 4.29 -5.12 -15.43
CA THR A 191 5.16 -5.08 -14.23
C THR A 191 6.58 -5.44 -14.59
N MET A 192 6.77 -6.54 -15.32
CA MET A 192 8.09 -7.05 -15.70
C MET A 192 8.82 -6.09 -16.65
N TYR A 193 8.14 -5.59 -17.68
CA TYR A 193 8.76 -4.66 -18.65
C TYR A 193 9.16 -3.32 -18.02
N GLY A 194 8.43 -2.84 -17.01
CA GLY A 194 8.81 -1.64 -16.26
C GLY A 194 10.00 -1.82 -15.30
N GLY A 195 10.41 -3.07 -15.02
CA GLY A 195 11.47 -3.40 -14.04
C GLY A 195 12.79 -2.68 -14.28
N PRO A 196 13.40 -2.73 -15.48
CA PRO A 196 14.67 -2.07 -15.75
C PRO A 196 14.64 -0.55 -15.54
N GLU A 197 13.55 0.12 -15.92
CA GLU A 197 13.37 1.56 -15.71
C GLU A 197 13.27 1.88 -14.20
N ARG A 198 12.46 1.14 -13.46
CA ARG A 198 12.34 1.29 -12.00
C ARG A 198 13.68 1.07 -11.31
N LEU A 199 14.45 0.04 -11.70
CA LEU A 199 15.79 -0.19 -11.16
C LEU A 199 16.70 1.02 -11.40
N ALA A 200 16.67 1.61 -12.61
CA ALA A 200 17.48 2.79 -12.92
C ALA A 200 17.13 3.99 -12.04
N GLN A 201 15.85 4.11 -11.65
CA GLN A 201 15.36 5.18 -10.78
C GLN A 201 15.78 4.97 -9.32
N ILE A 202 15.58 3.75 -8.76
CA ILE A 202 15.81 3.49 -7.33
C ILE A 202 17.28 3.31 -6.97
N ARG A 203 18.13 2.83 -7.89
CA ARG A 203 19.58 2.58 -7.64
C ARG A 203 20.37 3.83 -7.27
N LYS A 204 19.80 5.02 -7.42
CA LYS A 204 20.40 6.29 -6.96
C LYS A 204 20.54 6.34 -5.43
N ASN A 205 19.75 5.58 -4.71
CA ASN A 205 19.92 5.35 -3.29
C ASN A 205 20.55 3.95 -3.09
N PRO A 206 21.80 3.86 -2.58
CA PRO A 206 22.51 2.59 -2.44
C PRO A 206 21.88 1.60 -1.44
N ALA A 207 20.98 2.09 -0.58
CA ALA A 207 20.20 1.24 0.33
C ALA A 207 18.93 0.68 -0.32
N SER A 208 18.63 1.06 -1.56
CA SER A 208 17.50 0.52 -2.34
C SER A 208 17.91 -0.74 -3.10
N ALA A 209 16.91 -1.60 -3.38
CA ALA A 209 17.13 -2.85 -4.10
C ALA A 209 15.95 -3.17 -5.04
N GLN A 210 16.21 -3.98 -6.05
CA GLN A 210 15.20 -4.66 -6.84
C GLN A 210 15.39 -6.16 -6.74
N ILE A 211 14.32 -6.91 -6.53
CA ILE A 211 14.32 -8.36 -6.42
C ILE A 211 13.25 -8.93 -7.34
N ILE A 212 13.66 -9.89 -8.17
CA ILE A 212 12.75 -10.69 -9.01
C ILE A 212 12.66 -12.07 -8.40
N VAL A 213 11.47 -12.45 -7.90
CA VAL A 213 11.24 -13.74 -7.26
C VAL A 213 10.92 -14.79 -8.34
N PRO A 214 11.74 -15.86 -8.48
CA PRO A 214 11.52 -16.87 -9.50
C PRO A 214 10.15 -17.54 -9.39
N LYS A 215 9.45 -17.67 -10.52
CA LYS A 215 8.12 -18.32 -10.63
C LYS A 215 6.99 -17.72 -9.80
N ALA A 216 7.22 -16.61 -9.10
CA ALA A 216 6.15 -15.91 -8.41
C ALA A 216 5.24 -15.19 -9.43
N THR A 217 3.95 -15.18 -9.14
CA THR A 217 2.91 -14.47 -9.88
C THR A 217 2.73 -13.05 -9.31
N HIS A 218 1.73 -12.31 -9.80
CA HIS A 218 1.40 -10.99 -9.28
C HIS A 218 1.01 -11.00 -7.79
N PHE A 219 0.34 -12.05 -7.32
CA PHE A 219 -0.12 -12.20 -5.93
C PHE A 219 0.78 -13.10 -5.08
N PHE A 220 1.88 -13.61 -5.63
CA PHE A 220 2.83 -14.47 -4.92
C PHE A 220 2.21 -15.77 -4.36
N GLU A 221 1.13 -16.28 -4.96
CA GLU A 221 0.50 -17.52 -4.52
C GLU A 221 1.52 -18.67 -4.44
N GLY A 222 1.62 -19.27 -3.24
CA GLY A 222 2.60 -20.33 -2.93
C GLY A 222 4.05 -19.83 -2.85
N ARG A 223 4.28 -18.52 -2.82
CA ARG A 223 5.58 -17.85 -2.66
C ARG A 223 5.59 -16.78 -1.58
N GLU A 224 4.56 -16.78 -0.73
CA GLU A 224 4.36 -15.76 0.32
C GLU A 224 5.53 -15.75 1.30
N GLU A 225 6.05 -16.90 1.70
CA GLU A 225 7.20 -17.00 2.61
C GLU A 225 8.49 -16.44 1.98
N GLU A 226 8.70 -16.66 0.68
CA GLU A 226 9.85 -16.10 -0.04
C GLU A 226 9.74 -14.58 -0.14
N LEU A 227 8.55 -14.05 -0.45
CA LEU A 227 8.27 -12.62 -0.42
C LEU A 227 8.57 -12.03 0.95
N LEU A 228 8.00 -12.62 2.02
CA LEU A 228 8.18 -12.16 3.40
C LEU A 228 9.65 -12.14 3.82
N LYS A 229 10.41 -13.17 3.48
CA LYS A 229 11.86 -13.21 3.75
C LYS A 229 12.58 -12.00 3.16
N HIS A 230 12.28 -11.64 1.92
CA HIS A 230 12.89 -10.48 1.27
C HIS A 230 12.43 -9.16 1.90
N VAL A 231 11.13 -9.02 2.15
CA VAL A 231 10.56 -7.82 2.80
C VAL A 231 11.18 -7.61 4.18
N VAL A 232 11.17 -8.64 5.04
CA VAL A 232 11.74 -8.56 6.40
C VAL A 232 13.24 -8.25 6.37
N SER A 233 14.00 -8.93 5.50
CA SER A 233 15.44 -8.66 5.35
C SER A 233 15.73 -7.21 4.95
N PHE A 234 14.89 -6.64 4.08
CA PHE A 234 15.01 -5.23 3.69
C PHE A 234 14.65 -4.28 4.84
N LEU A 235 13.52 -4.53 5.53
CA LEU A 235 13.07 -3.71 6.65
C LEU A 235 14.05 -3.74 7.84
N ASP A 236 14.64 -4.92 8.14
CA ASP A 236 15.65 -5.06 9.19
C ASP A 236 16.91 -4.23 8.86
N LYS A 237 17.33 -4.17 7.58
CA LYS A 237 18.45 -3.33 7.12
C LYS A 237 18.13 -1.84 7.16
N ALA A 238 16.88 -1.46 6.86
CA ALA A 238 16.42 -0.08 6.95
C ALA A 238 16.39 0.44 8.39
N ASN A 239 16.55 -0.45 9.37
CA ASN A 239 16.65 -0.17 10.80
C ASN A 239 15.55 0.75 11.33
N LEU A 240 14.32 0.24 11.30
CA LEU A 240 13.15 0.97 11.81
C LEU A 240 13.12 1.07 13.35
N ARG A 241 14.10 0.48 14.07
CA ARG A 241 14.16 0.55 15.53
C ARG A 241 14.33 2.00 15.97
N THR A 242 13.45 2.43 16.85
CA THR A 242 13.65 3.72 17.54
C THR A 242 14.81 3.54 18.51
N THR A 243 15.95 4.17 18.24
CA THR A 243 17.01 4.32 19.26
C THR A 243 16.40 5.11 20.42
N ARG A 244 16.41 4.53 21.60
CA ARG A 244 15.99 5.18 22.86
C ARG A 244 16.92 6.32 23.23
#